data_6da5b9a2b3a66f15a3c764c9b81480cf
#
_entry.id   6da5b9a2b3a66f15a3c764c9b81480cf
#
_cell.length_a   1.000
_cell.length_b   1.000
_cell.length_c   1.000
_cell.angle_alpha   90.00
_cell.angle_beta   90.00
_cell.angle_gamma   90.00
#
_symmetry.space_group_name_H-M   'P 1'
#
loop_
_entity.id
_entity.type
_entity.pdbx_description
1 polymer ?
#
loop_
_entity_poly.entity_id
_entity_poly.type
_entity_poly.pdbx_seq_one_letter_code
_entity_poly.pdbx_strand_id
1 'polypeptide(L)'
;IILEEFKMNAKELADKFKAKTDAAVVERERQSGLAADHIQKRGEDIEHCKRAMESNVLPFLAELKQHLGDGQFTFAPQIDIQDHKPVGVSFKIGDGGTTSISTALGNIIVTRAGDGGTKRGVAYVYPPDAEPFISNSGDLTRDKIAKLVEMVIDNT
;
A
#
# COMPACT_ATOMS: atom_id res chain seq x y z
N ILE A 1 -41.03 50.95 8.03
CA ILE A 1 -41.51 50.54 9.28
C ILE A 1 -41.00 49.18 9.64
N ILE A 2 -41.69 48.11 9.27
CA ILE A 2 -41.19 46.78 9.54
C ILE A 2 -39.90 46.47 8.73
N LEU A 3 -39.76 47.06 7.55
CA LEU A 3 -38.59 46.92 6.71
C LEU A 3 -37.29 47.47 7.33
N GLU A 4 -37.37 48.43 8.24
CA GLU A 4 -36.20 48.98 8.90
C GLU A 4 -35.63 48.03 9.95
N GLU A 5 -36.46 47.19 10.59
CA GLU A 5 -36.03 46.21 11.58
C GLU A 5 -35.16 45.11 11.00
N PHE A 6 -35.34 44.79 9.73
CA PHE A 6 -34.57 43.73 9.04
C PHE A 6 -33.44 44.29 8.19
N LYS A 7 -33.24 45.59 8.22
CA LYS A 7 -32.24 46.25 7.37
C LYS A 7 -30.90 46.31 8.08
N MET A 8 -30.00 45.46 7.68
CA MET A 8 -28.62 45.52 8.14
C MET A 8 -27.92 46.70 7.48
N ASN A 9 -27.09 47.44 8.24
CA ASN A 9 -26.28 48.49 7.64
C ASN A 9 -25.08 47.88 6.85
N ALA A 10 -24.44 48.70 6.04
CA ALA A 10 -23.35 48.28 5.19
C ALA A 10 -22.17 47.70 5.98
N LYS A 11 -21.90 48.26 7.17
CA LYS A 11 -20.82 47.76 8.02
C LYS A 11 -21.10 46.37 8.56
N GLU A 12 -22.31 46.10 9.01
CA GLU A 12 -22.72 44.81 9.54
C GLU A 12 -22.62 43.71 8.44
N LEU A 13 -23.06 44.06 7.25
CA LEU A 13 -22.94 43.14 6.10
C LEU A 13 -21.49 42.88 5.73
N ALA A 14 -20.64 43.90 5.74
CA ALA A 14 -19.23 43.76 5.46
C ALA A 14 -18.53 42.90 6.52
N ASP A 15 -18.85 43.11 7.79
CA ASP A 15 -18.27 42.31 8.90
C ASP A 15 -18.69 40.86 8.81
N LYS A 16 -19.94 40.58 8.46
CA LYS A 16 -20.44 39.24 8.27
C LYS A 16 -19.74 38.52 7.10
N PHE A 17 -19.52 39.22 6.00
CA PHE A 17 -18.82 38.71 4.85
C PHE A 17 -17.35 38.40 5.17
N LYS A 18 -16.67 39.31 5.86
CA LYS A 18 -15.27 39.11 6.28
C LYS A 18 -15.14 37.90 7.21
N ALA A 19 -16.04 37.77 8.19
CA ALA A 19 -16.04 36.63 9.10
C ALA A 19 -16.17 35.30 8.33
N LYS A 20 -17.06 35.26 7.34
CA LYS A 20 -17.28 34.12 6.50
C LYS A 20 -16.03 33.77 5.63
N THR A 21 -15.41 34.80 5.08
CA THR A 21 -14.21 34.67 4.26
C THR A 21 -13.04 34.17 5.09
N ASP A 22 -12.84 34.75 6.29
CA ASP A 22 -11.76 34.34 7.19
C ASP A 22 -11.94 32.89 7.64
N ALA A 23 -13.17 32.47 7.96
CA ALA A 23 -13.45 31.09 8.30
C ALA A 23 -13.14 30.11 7.13
N ALA A 24 -13.45 30.52 5.90
CA ALA A 24 -13.15 29.74 4.73
C ALA A 24 -11.65 29.60 4.47
N VAL A 25 -10.87 30.65 4.70
CA VAL A 25 -9.40 30.62 4.58
C VAL A 25 -8.79 29.69 5.63
N VAL A 26 -9.22 29.81 6.89
CA VAL A 26 -8.75 28.93 7.97
C VAL A 26 -9.04 27.46 7.65
N GLU A 27 -10.22 27.15 7.14
CA GLU A 27 -10.58 25.78 6.77
C GLU A 27 -9.72 25.24 5.61
N ARG A 28 -9.44 26.06 4.60
CA ARG A 28 -8.55 25.68 3.49
C ARG A 28 -7.14 25.39 3.98
N GLU A 29 -6.60 26.21 4.87
CA GLU A 29 -5.27 25.99 5.44
C GLU A 29 -5.22 24.71 6.24
N ARG A 30 -6.25 24.42 7.02
CA ARG A 30 -6.35 23.17 7.78
C ARG A 30 -6.38 21.94 6.86
N GLN A 31 -7.18 21.98 5.80
CA GLN A 31 -7.27 20.88 4.83
C GLN A 31 -5.95 20.69 4.07
N SER A 32 -5.29 21.78 3.69
CA SER A 32 -3.97 21.71 3.04
C SER A 32 -2.92 21.08 3.95
N GLY A 33 -2.92 21.42 5.24
CA GLY A 33 -2.03 20.84 6.22
C GLY A 33 -2.26 19.33 6.39
N LEU A 34 -3.52 18.90 6.48
CA LEU A 34 -3.87 17.49 6.55
C LEU A 34 -3.45 16.72 5.29
N ALA A 35 -3.65 17.31 4.12
CA ALA A 35 -3.23 16.69 2.86
C ALA A 35 -1.71 16.53 2.78
N ALA A 36 -0.96 17.55 3.22
CA ALA A 36 0.51 17.48 3.27
C ALA A 36 0.98 16.39 4.24
N ASP A 37 0.37 16.26 5.42
CA ASP A 37 0.68 15.23 6.39
C ASP A 37 0.41 13.83 5.83
N HIS A 38 -0.69 13.64 5.11
CA HIS A 38 -1.00 12.36 4.45
C HIS A 38 0.01 12.01 3.38
N ILE A 39 0.46 12.96 2.58
CA ILE A 39 1.46 12.75 1.54
C ILE A 39 2.80 12.35 2.18
N GLN A 40 3.20 13.04 3.24
CA GLN A 40 4.42 12.72 3.97
C GLN A 40 4.37 11.31 4.55
N LYS A 41 3.27 10.94 5.20
CA LYS A 41 3.09 9.61 5.77
C LYS A 41 3.15 8.51 4.71
N ARG A 42 2.52 8.72 3.56
CA ARG A 42 2.60 7.78 2.44
C ARG A 42 4.02 7.60 1.94
N GLY A 43 4.78 8.70 1.84
CA GLY A 43 6.17 8.65 1.45
C GLY A 43 7.01 7.83 2.43
N GLU A 44 6.80 8.03 3.73
CA GLU A 44 7.48 7.25 4.78
C GLU A 44 7.10 5.77 4.71
N ASP A 45 5.83 5.45 4.51
CA ASP A 45 5.35 4.07 4.40
C ASP A 45 5.94 3.38 3.16
N ILE A 46 6.03 4.08 2.04
CA ILE A 46 6.66 3.57 0.82
C ILE A 46 8.15 3.27 1.07
N GLU A 47 8.87 4.16 1.72
CA GLU A 47 10.28 3.96 2.06
C GLU A 47 10.46 2.79 3.03
N HIS A 48 9.59 2.63 4.02
CA HIS A 48 9.59 1.48 4.91
C HIS A 48 9.38 0.17 4.15
N CYS A 49 8.44 0.15 3.20
CA CYS A 49 8.20 -1.02 2.35
C CYS A 49 9.45 -1.38 1.53
N LYS A 50 10.10 -0.40 0.92
CA LYS A 50 11.32 -0.62 0.15
C LYS A 50 12.44 -1.19 1.00
N ARG A 51 12.66 -0.63 2.18
CA ARG A 51 13.68 -1.13 3.13
C ARG A 51 13.39 -2.53 3.59
N ALA A 52 12.15 -2.80 3.98
CA ALA A 52 11.74 -4.12 4.45
C ALA A 52 11.84 -5.17 3.32
N MET A 53 11.48 -4.80 2.11
CA MET A 53 11.62 -5.66 0.93
C MET A 53 13.08 -6.03 0.72
N GLU A 54 13.97 -5.05 0.75
CA GLU A 54 15.41 -5.23 0.54
C GLU A 54 16.07 -5.98 1.70
N SER A 55 15.67 -5.69 2.95
CA SER A 55 16.33 -6.23 4.15
C SER A 55 15.80 -7.59 4.59
N ASN A 56 14.50 -7.84 4.42
CA ASN A 56 13.83 -9.02 4.97
C ASN A 56 13.33 -9.99 3.90
N VAL A 57 12.69 -9.48 2.85
CA VAL A 57 12.00 -10.31 1.86
C VAL A 57 12.97 -10.90 0.85
N LEU A 58 13.72 -10.07 0.15
CA LEU A 58 14.62 -10.54 -0.90
C LEU A 58 15.74 -11.45 -0.38
N PRO A 59 16.40 -11.15 0.76
CA PRO A 59 17.40 -12.05 1.31
C PRO A 59 16.83 -13.41 1.69
N PHE A 60 15.63 -13.47 2.25
CA PHE A 60 14.96 -14.71 2.58
C PHE A 60 14.64 -15.53 1.33
N LEU A 61 14.09 -14.90 0.29
CA LEU A 61 13.79 -15.58 -0.97
C LEU A 61 15.06 -16.06 -1.67
N ALA A 62 16.13 -15.29 -1.61
CA ALA A 62 17.43 -15.70 -2.16
C ALA A 62 18.00 -16.92 -1.43
N GLU A 63 17.89 -16.95 -0.10
CA GLU A 63 18.29 -18.10 0.73
C GLU A 63 17.46 -19.33 0.38
N LEU A 64 16.16 -19.17 0.25
CA LEU A 64 15.26 -20.25 -0.13
C LEU A 64 15.60 -20.82 -1.52
N LYS A 65 15.94 -19.96 -2.47
CA LYS A 65 16.37 -20.36 -3.80
C LYS A 65 17.65 -21.18 -3.77
N GLN A 66 18.61 -20.84 -2.90
CA GLN A 66 19.82 -21.62 -2.71
C GLN A 66 19.52 -23.05 -2.23
N HIS A 67 18.55 -23.20 -1.35
CA HIS A 67 18.18 -24.52 -0.81
C HIS A 67 17.36 -25.36 -1.80
N LEU A 68 16.45 -24.74 -2.55
CA LEU A 68 15.57 -25.46 -3.47
C LEU A 68 16.14 -25.61 -4.89
N GLY A 69 17.02 -24.71 -5.29
CA GLY A 69 17.58 -24.68 -6.64
C GLY A 69 16.69 -23.96 -7.66
N ASP A 70 17.30 -23.59 -8.78
CA ASP A 70 16.66 -22.77 -9.83
C ASP A 70 15.48 -23.45 -10.51
N GLY A 71 15.46 -24.78 -10.56
CA GLY A 71 14.37 -25.54 -11.16
C GLY A 71 13.12 -25.63 -10.31
N GLN A 72 13.22 -25.39 -9.01
CA GLN A 72 12.12 -25.53 -8.05
C GLN A 72 11.60 -24.20 -7.51
N PHE A 73 12.43 -23.18 -7.52
CA PHE A 73 12.08 -21.88 -6.98
C PHE A 73 12.67 -20.76 -7.83
N THR A 74 11.81 -19.83 -8.22
CA THR A 74 12.21 -18.62 -8.93
C THR A 74 11.53 -17.42 -8.30
N PHE A 75 12.22 -16.29 -8.29
CA PHE A 75 11.62 -15.02 -7.88
C PHE A 75 12.18 -13.87 -8.69
N ALA A 76 11.38 -12.80 -8.83
CA ALA A 76 11.76 -11.60 -9.55
C ALA A 76 11.30 -10.38 -8.78
N PRO A 77 12.21 -9.51 -8.32
CA PRO A 77 11.83 -8.27 -7.67
C PRO A 77 11.27 -7.26 -8.67
N GLN A 78 10.29 -6.48 -8.22
CA GLN A 78 9.79 -5.31 -8.95
C GLN A 78 10.57 -4.10 -8.47
N ILE A 79 11.28 -3.45 -9.38
CA ILE A 79 12.17 -2.34 -9.06
C ILE A 79 11.54 -1.01 -9.47
N ASP A 80 11.57 -0.04 -8.58
CA ASP A 80 11.15 1.33 -8.88
C ASP A 80 12.13 1.96 -9.87
N ILE A 81 11.60 2.58 -10.91
CA ILE A 81 12.40 3.17 -11.99
C ILE A 81 13.23 4.35 -11.50
N GLN A 82 12.73 5.10 -10.52
CA GLN A 82 13.37 6.33 -10.06
C GLN A 82 14.56 6.09 -9.14
N ASP A 83 14.42 5.22 -8.13
CA ASP A 83 15.45 5.01 -7.11
C ASP A 83 16.10 3.62 -7.18
N HIS A 84 15.68 2.78 -8.12
CA HIS A 84 16.19 1.42 -8.32
C HIS A 84 16.06 0.51 -7.08
N LYS A 85 15.12 0.83 -6.18
CA LYS A 85 14.84 0.02 -5.00
C LYS A 85 13.65 -0.90 -5.23
N PRO A 86 13.61 -2.07 -4.55
CA PRO A 86 12.51 -2.99 -4.73
C PRO A 86 11.22 -2.48 -4.09
N VAL A 87 10.12 -2.54 -4.84
CA VAL A 87 8.78 -2.16 -4.38
C VAL A 87 7.84 -3.35 -4.33
N GLY A 88 8.28 -4.51 -4.76
CA GLY A 88 7.49 -5.72 -4.75
C GLY A 88 8.33 -6.90 -5.21
N VAL A 89 7.75 -8.09 -5.18
CA VAL A 89 8.40 -9.30 -5.63
C VAL A 89 7.35 -10.33 -6.05
N SER A 90 7.67 -11.08 -7.08
CA SER A 90 6.88 -12.24 -7.50
C SER A 90 7.72 -13.48 -7.34
N PHE A 91 7.13 -14.57 -6.84
CA PHE A 91 7.84 -15.85 -6.73
C PHE A 91 6.95 -17.02 -7.14
N LYS A 92 7.60 -18.10 -7.54
CA LYS A 92 6.96 -19.33 -7.96
C LYS A 92 7.69 -20.51 -7.35
N ILE A 93 6.95 -21.45 -6.79
CA ILE A 93 7.47 -22.70 -6.21
C ILE A 93 6.97 -23.88 -7.03
N GLY A 94 7.87 -24.69 -7.53
CA GLY A 94 7.52 -25.84 -8.36
C GLY A 94 6.71 -25.44 -9.59
N ASP A 95 5.67 -26.19 -9.88
CA ASP A 95 4.75 -25.93 -11.00
C ASP A 95 3.52 -25.11 -10.58
N GLY A 96 3.50 -24.59 -9.37
CA GLY A 96 2.41 -23.79 -8.85
C GLY A 96 2.31 -22.41 -9.49
N GLY A 97 1.22 -21.72 -9.20
CA GLY A 97 1.01 -20.36 -9.67
C GLY A 97 1.98 -19.35 -9.06
N THR A 98 2.05 -18.18 -9.67
CA THR A 98 2.89 -17.09 -9.20
C THR A 98 2.23 -16.33 -8.06
N THR A 99 2.95 -16.17 -6.95
CA THR A 99 2.53 -15.34 -5.82
C THR A 99 3.28 -14.02 -5.88
N SER A 100 2.55 -12.91 -5.76
CA SER A 100 3.12 -11.57 -5.85
C SER A 100 2.84 -10.78 -4.59
N ILE A 101 3.86 -10.12 -4.09
CA ILE A 101 3.75 -9.14 -3.01
C ILE A 101 3.94 -7.78 -3.67
N SER A 102 2.88 -6.99 -3.71
CA SER A 102 2.90 -5.68 -4.38
C SER A 102 2.67 -4.58 -3.36
N THR A 103 3.38 -3.47 -3.52
CA THR A 103 3.18 -2.29 -2.69
C THR A 103 2.54 -1.18 -3.52
N ALA A 104 1.50 -0.58 -2.97
CA ALA A 104 0.82 0.55 -3.61
C ALA A 104 0.49 1.57 -2.54
N LEU A 105 1.06 2.78 -2.65
CA LEU A 105 0.81 3.89 -1.73
C LEU A 105 1.03 3.54 -0.25
N GLY A 106 2.04 2.69 0.03
CA GLY A 106 2.35 2.25 1.39
C GLY A 106 1.55 1.06 1.89
N ASN A 107 0.57 0.60 1.13
CA ASN A 107 -0.19 -0.61 1.42
C ASN A 107 0.39 -1.80 0.68
N ILE A 108 0.25 -2.99 1.27
CA ILE A 108 0.76 -4.22 0.68
C ILE A 108 -0.40 -5.13 0.34
N ILE A 109 -0.36 -5.66 -0.88
CA ILE A 109 -1.34 -6.62 -1.37
C ILE A 109 -0.59 -7.86 -1.81
N VAL A 110 -1.00 -9.01 -1.28
CA VAL A 110 -0.51 -10.31 -1.70
C VAL A 110 -1.53 -10.90 -2.65
N THR A 111 -1.11 -11.24 -3.85
CA THR A 111 -1.95 -11.86 -4.86
C THR A 111 -1.33 -13.14 -5.36
N ARG A 112 -2.15 -14.06 -5.83
CA ARG A 112 -1.70 -15.30 -6.44
C ARG A 112 -2.41 -15.47 -7.78
N ALA A 113 -1.65 -15.75 -8.83
CA ALA A 113 -2.21 -16.07 -10.13
C ALA A 113 -2.69 -17.52 -10.15
N GLY A 114 -3.77 -17.78 -10.87
CA GLY A 114 -4.28 -19.13 -11.04
C GLY A 114 -3.27 -20.04 -11.73
N ASP A 115 -3.15 -21.26 -11.27
CA ASP A 115 -2.16 -22.25 -11.70
C ASP A 115 -2.76 -23.36 -12.56
N GLY A 116 -3.55 -23.00 -13.54
CA GLY A 116 -4.14 -23.98 -14.46
C GLY A 116 -5.50 -24.50 -14.02
N GLY A 117 -6.04 -24.00 -12.90
CA GLY A 117 -7.40 -24.27 -12.51
C GLY A 117 -8.41 -23.49 -13.34
N THR A 118 -9.56 -23.20 -12.76
CA THR A 118 -10.69 -22.58 -13.46
C THR A 118 -10.47 -21.13 -13.90
N LYS A 119 -9.45 -20.42 -13.38
CA LYS A 119 -9.19 -19.00 -13.70
C LYS A 119 -7.72 -18.78 -14.06
N ARG A 120 -7.27 -19.45 -15.08
CA ARG A 120 -5.88 -19.35 -15.55
C ARG A 120 -5.52 -17.90 -15.92
N GLY A 121 -4.42 -17.40 -15.36
CA GLY A 121 -3.92 -16.07 -15.65
C GLY A 121 -4.60 -14.92 -14.89
N VAL A 122 -5.59 -15.21 -14.04
CA VAL A 122 -6.25 -14.20 -13.22
C VAL A 122 -5.66 -14.20 -11.81
N ALA A 123 -5.14 -13.05 -11.39
CA ALA A 123 -4.65 -12.88 -10.04
C ALA A 123 -5.79 -12.64 -9.06
N TYR A 124 -5.70 -13.22 -7.87
CA TYR A 124 -6.65 -13.01 -6.78
C TYR A 124 -5.91 -12.72 -5.47
N VAL A 125 -6.60 -12.08 -4.54
CA VAL A 125 -6.02 -11.78 -3.22
C VAL A 125 -5.79 -13.08 -2.47
N TYR A 126 -4.61 -13.20 -1.87
CA TYR A 126 -4.20 -14.42 -1.17
C TYR A 126 -3.81 -14.11 0.28
N PRO A 127 -4.26 -14.88 1.26
CA PRO A 127 -5.16 -16.02 1.17
C PRO A 127 -6.62 -15.60 0.91
N PRO A 128 -7.40 -16.36 0.09
CA PRO A 128 -8.73 -15.92 -0.35
C PRO A 128 -9.79 -15.95 0.74
N ASP A 129 -9.68 -16.85 1.71
CA ASP A 129 -10.70 -17.09 2.73
C ASP A 129 -10.25 -16.72 4.15
N ALA A 130 -9.17 -15.96 4.27
CA ALA A 130 -8.62 -15.55 5.56
C ALA A 130 -8.27 -14.07 5.53
N GLU A 131 -8.21 -13.44 6.71
CA GLU A 131 -7.71 -12.08 6.81
C GLU A 131 -6.25 -12.01 6.39
N PRO A 132 -5.85 -11.00 5.59
CA PRO A 132 -4.46 -10.84 5.20
C PRO A 132 -3.61 -10.53 6.44
N PHE A 133 -2.55 -11.32 6.65
CA PHE A 133 -1.59 -11.09 7.72
C PHE A 133 -0.40 -10.23 7.28
N ILE A 134 -0.34 -9.90 5.99
CA ILE A 134 0.61 -8.96 5.40
C ILE A 134 -0.19 -7.85 4.74
N SER A 135 -0.26 -6.68 5.35
CA SER A 135 -1.04 -5.56 4.83
C SER A 135 -0.33 -4.21 4.92
N ASN A 136 0.75 -4.13 5.69
CA ASN A 136 1.54 -2.89 5.80
C ASN A 136 3.03 -3.21 5.90
N SER A 137 3.88 -2.17 5.89
CA SER A 137 5.33 -2.32 5.89
C SER A 137 5.87 -3.05 7.12
N GLY A 138 5.20 -2.92 8.27
CA GLY A 138 5.57 -3.62 9.50
C GLY A 138 5.35 -5.12 9.43
N ASP A 139 4.56 -5.59 8.48
CA ASP A 139 4.29 -7.01 8.25
C ASP A 139 5.31 -7.68 7.33
N LEU A 140 6.20 -6.92 6.70
CA LEU A 140 7.27 -7.46 5.86
C LEU A 140 8.44 -7.94 6.72
N THR A 141 8.17 -8.89 7.60
CA THR A 141 9.17 -9.53 8.44
C THR A 141 9.50 -10.91 7.90
N ARG A 142 10.71 -11.40 8.23
CA ARG A 142 11.16 -12.73 7.82
C ARG A 142 10.16 -13.82 8.24
N ASP A 143 9.64 -13.73 9.46
CA ASP A 143 8.69 -14.72 10.00
C ASP A 143 7.38 -14.76 9.22
N LYS A 144 6.82 -13.60 8.88
CA LYS A 144 5.58 -13.52 8.12
C LYS A 144 5.75 -13.94 6.67
N ILE A 145 6.88 -13.60 6.07
CA ILE A 145 7.21 -14.05 4.72
C ILE A 145 7.40 -15.57 4.69
N ALA A 146 8.08 -16.13 5.69
CA ALA A 146 8.22 -17.59 5.83
C ALA A 146 6.87 -18.27 5.97
N LYS A 147 5.96 -17.69 6.74
CA LYS A 147 4.58 -18.20 6.87
C LYS A 147 3.82 -18.15 5.55
N LEU A 148 3.96 -17.07 4.80
CA LEU A 148 3.34 -16.97 3.47
C LEU A 148 3.87 -18.05 2.53
N VAL A 149 5.18 -18.27 2.49
CA VAL A 149 5.79 -19.29 1.67
C VAL A 149 5.31 -20.70 2.07
N GLU A 150 5.22 -20.96 3.38
CA GLU A 150 4.67 -22.23 3.89
C GLU A 150 3.23 -22.44 3.42
N MET A 151 2.38 -21.42 3.49
CA MET A 151 1.01 -21.50 2.98
C MET A 151 0.96 -21.78 1.49
N VAL A 152 1.83 -21.19 0.72
CA VAL A 152 1.93 -21.43 -0.73
C VAL A 152 2.37 -22.87 -1.00
N ILE A 153 3.34 -23.38 -0.26
CA ILE A 153 3.78 -24.78 -0.36
C ILE A 153 2.64 -25.75 -0.07
N ASP A 154 1.89 -25.50 1.00
CA ASP A 154 0.77 -26.33 1.42
C ASP A 154 -0.38 -26.35 0.40
N ASN A 155 -0.50 -25.33 -0.42
CA ASN A 155 -1.53 -25.18 -1.44
C ASN A 155 -1.01 -25.45 -2.87
N THR A 156 0.16 -26.01 -3.00
CA THR A 156 0.76 -26.30 -4.30
C THR A 156 0.49 -27.74 -4.77
#